data_d317805a029d7128974b58c52b7fc7a2
#
_entry.id   d317805a029d7128974b58c52b7fc7a2
#
_cell.length_a   1.000
_cell.length_b   1.000
_cell.length_c   1.000
_cell.angle_alpha   90.00
_cell.angle_beta   90.00
_cell.angle_gamma   90.00
#
_symmetry.space_group_name_H-M   'P 1'
#
loop_
_entity.id
_entity.type
_entity.pdbx_description
1 polymer ?
#
loop_
_entity_poly.entity_id
_entity_poly.type
_entity_poly.pdbx_seq_one_letter_code
_entity_poly.pdbx_strand_id
1 'polypeptide(L)'
;MLIGGENFNFVDTLNAPITVPDCFVKRLSKIGTGNGEAKLYIAPKNVMYPFFGNEGFVAKCFLLKSDLLSYMNALHSEYLNPSQPYQGADEMPKLWQERVAKIEALPEVVEFNVSAQDQIAGPRGYVNSTDMGYKLIREISLPLVTYISVMQLADCTSGATLYYWKLFADFEAISDKKAALVFTYGKKGDKTLPTVKTNRDSGRQGEIRRARKGQGIYRDKMLQECPFCPITMINDERLLIASHIKPWAVSSDDEKLDPKNGFMLSPLYDKLFDRGLMTFTEDRRIILSNWLSPKNKERLGVKDGQFIQMLPLDDARQSYMQFHRTSVFKG
;
A
#
# COMPACT_ATOMS: atom_id res chain seq x y z
N MET A 1 -2.86 -6.26 12.93
CA MET A 1 -2.55 -5.01 12.18
C MET A 1 -3.00 -3.82 13.00
N LEU A 2 -2.23 -2.74 13.05
CA LEU A 2 -2.65 -1.49 13.70
C LEU A 2 -3.20 -0.55 12.62
N ILE A 3 -4.48 -0.19 12.68
CA ILE A 3 -5.16 0.66 11.72
C ILE A 3 -6.01 1.67 12.49
N GLY A 4 -5.83 2.97 12.24
CA GLY A 4 -6.59 4.03 12.93
C GLY A 4 -6.44 4.06 14.45
N GLY A 5 -5.37 3.46 15.00
CA GLY A 5 -5.13 3.34 16.43
C GLY A 5 -5.65 2.06 17.09
N GLU A 6 -6.37 1.22 16.34
CA GLU A 6 -6.94 -0.04 16.83
C GLU A 6 -6.28 -1.28 16.23
N ASN A 7 -6.31 -2.40 16.97
CA ASN A 7 -5.69 -3.65 16.54
C ASN A 7 -6.71 -4.56 15.87
N PHE A 8 -6.36 -5.05 14.68
CA PHE A 8 -7.18 -5.95 13.89
C PHE A 8 -6.41 -7.21 13.49
N ASN A 9 -7.14 -8.32 13.36
CA ASN A 9 -6.70 -9.50 12.64
C ASN A 9 -7.14 -9.36 11.19
N PHE A 10 -6.22 -9.60 10.26
CA PHE A 10 -6.55 -9.70 8.84
C PHE A 10 -7.35 -11.00 8.60
N VAL A 11 -8.42 -10.89 7.83
CA VAL A 11 -9.26 -12.04 7.44
C VAL A 11 -9.11 -12.34 5.96
N ASP A 12 -9.42 -11.36 5.10
CA ASP A 12 -9.39 -11.53 3.65
C ASP A 12 -9.24 -10.18 2.93
N THR A 13 -8.93 -10.22 1.64
CA THR A 13 -8.96 -9.06 0.75
C THR A 13 -9.77 -9.40 -0.50
N LEU A 14 -10.61 -8.49 -0.96
CA LEU A 14 -11.31 -8.67 -2.23
C LEU A 14 -10.28 -8.83 -3.36
N ASN A 15 -10.35 -9.96 -4.06
CA ASN A 15 -9.32 -10.42 -5.00
C ASN A 15 -9.06 -9.52 -6.20
N ALA A 16 -10.01 -8.64 -6.56
CA ALA A 16 -9.87 -7.71 -7.66
C ALA A 16 -10.05 -6.26 -7.20
N PRO A 17 -9.27 -5.31 -7.72
CA PRO A 17 -9.53 -3.90 -7.47
C PRO A 17 -10.84 -3.47 -8.12
N ILE A 18 -11.60 -2.67 -7.39
CA ILE A 18 -12.86 -2.10 -7.87
C ILE A 18 -12.54 -0.81 -8.62
N THR A 19 -12.58 -0.82 -9.94
CA THR A 19 -12.43 0.40 -10.74
C THR A 19 -13.68 1.26 -10.60
N VAL A 20 -13.50 2.55 -10.30
CA VAL A 20 -14.61 3.50 -10.15
C VAL A 20 -15.10 3.93 -11.54
N PRO A 21 -16.32 3.57 -11.94
CA PRO A 21 -16.87 3.93 -13.24
C PRO A 21 -17.52 5.32 -13.20
N ASP A 22 -17.68 5.92 -14.37
CA ASP A 22 -18.38 7.20 -14.53
C ASP A 22 -19.77 7.24 -13.90
N CYS A 23 -20.54 6.18 -14.07
CA CYS A 23 -21.91 6.11 -13.55
C CYS A 23 -21.99 6.13 -12.02
N PHE A 24 -20.93 5.80 -11.32
CA PHE A 24 -20.88 5.82 -9.85
C PHE A 24 -20.65 7.22 -9.31
N VAL A 25 -19.83 8.03 -9.97
CA VAL A 25 -19.38 9.34 -9.47
C VAL A 25 -20.52 10.32 -9.42
N LYS A 26 -20.80 10.88 -8.25
CA LYS A 26 -21.76 11.98 -8.10
C LYS A 26 -21.09 13.28 -8.55
N ARG A 27 -21.70 13.97 -9.48
CA ARG A 27 -21.13 15.17 -10.06
C ARG A 27 -21.82 16.42 -9.65
N LEU A 28 -21.01 17.29 -9.19
CA LEU A 28 -21.28 18.71 -9.28
C LEU A 28 -20.95 19.24 -10.69
N SER A 29 -20.00 18.64 -11.35
CA SER A 29 -19.40 19.10 -12.60
C SER A 29 -19.37 18.04 -13.70
N LYS A 30 -20.32 17.15 -13.72
CA LYS A 30 -20.42 16.12 -14.78
C LYS A 30 -19.08 15.42 -15.09
N ILE A 31 -18.34 14.98 -14.09
CA ILE A 31 -17.23 14.11 -14.30
C ILE A 31 -17.77 12.71 -14.63
N GLY A 32 -17.73 12.27 -15.92
CA GLY A 32 -18.28 11.04 -16.46
C GLY A 32 -19.67 11.23 -17.10
N THR A 33 -20.22 10.25 -17.73
CA THR A 33 -21.43 10.30 -18.55
C THR A 33 -22.67 9.74 -17.88
N GLY A 34 -22.52 9.12 -16.70
CA GLY A 34 -23.57 8.36 -16.06
C GLY A 34 -24.66 9.20 -15.39
N ASN A 35 -25.82 8.63 -15.24
CA ASN A 35 -26.94 9.20 -14.52
C ASN A 35 -26.75 9.23 -12.99
N GLY A 36 -25.51 9.00 -12.51
CA GLY A 36 -25.18 9.02 -11.10
C GLY A 36 -25.81 7.89 -10.30
N GLU A 37 -25.89 6.69 -10.88
CA GLU A 37 -26.34 5.52 -10.13
C GLU A 37 -25.47 5.35 -8.89
N ALA A 38 -26.12 5.33 -7.72
CA ALA A 38 -25.40 5.26 -6.44
C ALA A 38 -24.79 3.89 -6.17
N LYS A 39 -25.08 2.88 -6.98
CA LYS A 39 -24.58 1.52 -6.82
C LYS A 39 -23.17 1.37 -7.41
N LEU A 40 -22.32 0.69 -6.67
CA LEU A 40 -20.96 0.33 -7.10
C LEU A 40 -20.90 -1.17 -7.38
N TYR A 41 -20.42 -1.53 -8.57
CA TYR A 41 -20.10 -2.92 -8.89
C TYR A 41 -18.87 -3.37 -8.09
N ILE A 42 -19.03 -4.44 -7.33
CA ILE A 42 -17.93 -4.98 -6.49
C ILE A 42 -17.26 -6.19 -7.18
N ALA A 43 -18.07 -7.20 -7.49
CA ALA A 43 -17.62 -8.48 -8.05
C ALA A 43 -18.85 -9.27 -8.51
N PRO A 44 -18.70 -10.44 -9.15
CA PRO A 44 -19.81 -11.38 -9.29
C PRO A 44 -20.41 -11.75 -7.93
N LYS A 45 -21.73 -12.00 -7.89
CA LYS A 45 -22.45 -12.31 -6.65
C LYS A 45 -21.85 -13.47 -5.85
N ASN A 46 -21.36 -14.49 -6.53
CA ASN A 46 -20.70 -15.66 -5.92
C ASN A 46 -19.32 -15.32 -5.27
N VAL A 47 -18.77 -14.15 -5.52
CA VAL A 47 -17.58 -13.62 -4.85
C VAL A 47 -17.99 -12.59 -3.79
N MET A 48 -18.90 -11.69 -4.13
CA MET A 48 -19.32 -10.60 -3.25
C MET A 48 -20.01 -11.11 -1.97
N TYR A 49 -20.97 -12.02 -2.09
CA TYR A 49 -21.69 -12.52 -0.92
C TYR A 49 -20.82 -13.28 0.08
N PRO A 50 -19.95 -14.23 -0.31
CA PRO A 50 -19.04 -14.87 0.63
C PRO A 50 -18.09 -13.87 1.31
N PHE A 51 -17.68 -12.81 0.62
CA PHE A 51 -16.79 -11.82 1.16
C PHE A 51 -17.46 -10.89 2.20
N PHE A 52 -18.66 -10.38 1.92
CA PHE A 52 -19.39 -9.48 2.82
C PHE A 52 -20.35 -10.18 3.80
N GLY A 53 -20.59 -11.44 3.63
CA GLY A 53 -21.54 -12.24 4.42
C GLY A 53 -22.54 -12.96 3.51
N ASN A 54 -23.80 -12.93 3.85
CA ASN A 54 -24.86 -13.58 3.10
C ASN A 54 -25.61 -12.60 2.17
N GLU A 55 -26.50 -13.13 1.33
CA GLU A 55 -27.45 -12.32 0.58
C GLU A 55 -28.23 -11.39 1.52
N GLY A 56 -28.32 -10.11 1.17
CA GLY A 56 -28.93 -9.09 2.03
C GLY A 56 -28.04 -8.53 3.14
N PHE A 57 -26.74 -8.74 3.09
CA PHE A 57 -25.80 -8.22 4.07
C PHE A 57 -25.88 -6.70 4.27
N VAL A 58 -25.54 -6.26 5.48
CA VAL A 58 -25.16 -4.89 5.81
C VAL A 58 -23.78 -4.94 6.41
N ALA A 59 -22.80 -4.44 5.69
CA ALA A 59 -21.40 -4.49 6.09
C ALA A 59 -20.95 -3.15 6.70
N LYS A 60 -20.33 -3.20 7.88
CA LYS A 60 -19.72 -2.03 8.52
C LYS A 60 -18.36 -1.74 7.88
N CYS A 61 -18.22 -0.57 7.32
CA CYS A 61 -17.06 -0.14 6.56
C CYS A 61 -16.43 1.10 7.19
N PHE A 62 -15.14 1.32 6.88
CA PHE A 62 -14.49 2.56 7.25
C PHE A 62 -13.42 2.98 6.25
N LEU A 63 -13.11 4.27 6.27
CA LEU A 63 -12.00 4.93 5.58
C LEU A 63 -11.11 5.62 6.62
N LEU A 64 -9.84 5.81 6.30
CA LEU A 64 -8.94 6.63 7.10
C LEU A 64 -8.75 8.01 6.46
N LYS A 65 -8.85 9.08 7.24
CA LYS A 65 -8.58 10.46 6.78
C LYS A 65 -7.20 10.57 6.14
N SER A 66 -6.18 9.97 6.75
CA SER A 66 -4.81 9.97 6.22
C SER A 66 -4.70 9.36 4.83
N ASP A 67 -5.46 8.29 4.55
CA ASP A 67 -5.48 7.66 3.24
C ASP A 67 -6.22 8.50 2.20
N LEU A 68 -7.32 9.14 2.60
CA LEU A 68 -8.07 10.05 1.73
C LEU A 68 -7.21 11.25 1.32
N LEU A 69 -6.46 11.85 2.26
CA LEU A 69 -5.51 12.92 1.96
C LEU A 69 -4.37 12.44 1.05
N SER A 70 -3.83 11.26 1.29
CA SER A 70 -2.81 10.65 0.43
C SER A 70 -3.32 10.41 -0.99
N TYR A 71 -4.56 9.93 -1.13
CA TYR A 71 -5.24 9.75 -2.41
C TYR A 71 -5.44 11.08 -3.14
N MET A 72 -5.95 12.12 -2.45
CA MET A 72 -6.15 13.44 -3.04
C MET A 72 -4.82 14.06 -3.50
N ASN A 73 -3.75 13.91 -2.71
CA ASN A 73 -2.42 14.36 -3.08
C ASN A 73 -1.89 13.60 -4.32
N ALA A 74 -2.12 12.30 -4.41
CA ALA A 74 -1.74 11.51 -5.57
C ALA A 74 -2.44 11.95 -6.86
N LEU A 75 -3.68 12.43 -6.76
CA LEU A 75 -4.45 12.92 -7.91
C LEU A 75 -4.33 14.43 -8.16
N HIS A 76 -3.51 15.16 -7.39
CA HIS A 76 -3.41 16.61 -7.51
C HIS A 76 -3.11 17.07 -8.94
N SER A 77 -2.15 16.42 -9.62
CA SER A 77 -1.82 16.74 -11.01
C SER A 77 -2.96 16.47 -11.98
N GLU A 78 -3.74 15.41 -11.75
CA GLU A 78 -4.89 15.05 -12.58
C GLU A 78 -6.03 16.06 -12.40
N TYR A 79 -6.20 16.62 -11.21
CA TYR A 79 -7.14 17.71 -10.98
C TYR A 79 -6.71 19.03 -11.62
N LEU A 80 -5.40 19.31 -11.72
CA LEU A 80 -4.89 20.53 -12.34
C LEU A 80 -4.81 20.43 -13.87
N ASN A 81 -4.44 19.26 -14.38
CA ASN A 81 -4.22 19.00 -15.80
C ASN A 81 -4.81 17.62 -16.16
N PRO A 82 -6.13 17.55 -16.37
CA PRO A 82 -6.81 16.29 -16.60
C PRO A 82 -6.28 15.53 -17.82
N SER A 83 -5.95 14.26 -17.67
CA SER A 83 -5.57 13.37 -18.76
C SER A 83 -6.78 12.72 -19.44
N GLN A 84 -7.93 12.76 -18.77
CA GLN A 84 -9.19 12.20 -19.25
C GLN A 84 -10.16 13.33 -19.66
N PRO A 85 -11.08 13.10 -20.58
CA PRO A 85 -12.04 14.11 -21.02
C PRO A 85 -13.15 14.31 -19.98
N TYR A 86 -12.80 14.82 -18.80
CA TYR A 86 -13.81 15.12 -17.77
C TYR A 86 -14.68 16.31 -18.19
N GLN A 87 -15.95 16.18 -17.93
CA GLN A 87 -16.86 17.29 -18.09
C GLN A 87 -16.74 18.25 -16.91
N GLY A 88 -16.53 19.56 -17.14
CA GLY A 88 -16.25 20.53 -16.09
C GLY A 88 -14.80 20.54 -15.63
N ALA A 89 -13.86 20.20 -16.51
CA ALA A 89 -12.44 20.18 -16.23
C ALA A 89 -11.91 21.53 -15.67
N ASP A 90 -12.45 22.65 -16.09
CA ASP A 90 -12.07 23.99 -15.64
C ASP A 90 -12.35 24.23 -14.14
N GLU A 91 -13.31 23.54 -13.57
CA GLU A 91 -13.66 23.63 -12.14
C GLU A 91 -12.82 22.68 -11.25
N MET A 92 -12.13 21.72 -11.83
CA MET A 92 -11.42 20.66 -11.08
C MET A 92 -10.35 21.20 -10.12
N PRO A 93 -9.55 22.24 -10.45
CA PRO A 93 -8.58 22.78 -9.49
C PRO A 93 -9.25 23.31 -8.22
N LYS A 94 -10.40 23.98 -8.34
CA LYS A 94 -11.20 24.48 -7.22
C LYS A 94 -11.81 23.34 -6.43
N LEU A 95 -12.38 22.36 -7.13
CA LEU A 95 -12.93 21.16 -6.51
C LEU A 95 -11.89 20.37 -5.69
N TRP A 96 -10.63 20.31 -6.13
CA TRP A 96 -9.56 19.69 -5.37
C TRP A 96 -9.37 20.35 -4.01
N GLN A 97 -9.29 21.68 -3.96
CA GLN A 97 -9.12 22.44 -2.72
C GLN A 97 -10.31 22.24 -1.78
N GLU A 98 -11.54 22.33 -2.29
CA GLU A 98 -12.76 22.13 -1.51
C GLU A 98 -12.85 20.72 -0.91
N ARG A 99 -12.49 19.71 -1.69
CA ARG A 99 -12.50 18.30 -1.27
C ARG A 99 -11.43 17.99 -0.23
N VAL A 100 -10.23 18.54 -0.39
CA VAL A 100 -9.15 18.41 0.60
C VAL A 100 -9.57 19.07 1.91
N ALA A 101 -10.07 20.30 1.89
CA ALA A 101 -10.55 20.98 3.10
C ALA A 101 -11.69 20.21 3.79
N LYS A 102 -12.61 19.64 3.01
CA LYS A 102 -13.68 18.79 3.54
C LYS A 102 -13.11 17.53 4.23
N ILE A 103 -12.11 16.88 3.64
CA ILE A 103 -11.47 15.70 4.23
C ILE A 103 -10.71 16.07 5.50
N GLU A 104 -10.00 17.20 5.53
CA GLU A 104 -9.27 17.68 6.72
C GLU A 104 -10.20 17.89 7.93
N ALA A 105 -11.44 18.27 7.69
CA ALA A 105 -12.45 18.46 8.74
C ALA A 105 -13.07 17.15 9.26
N LEU A 106 -12.80 16.00 8.65
CA LEU A 106 -13.34 14.70 9.07
C LEU A 106 -12.59 14.14 10.29
N PRO A 107 -13.23 13.21 11.05
CA PRO A 107 -12.55 12.41 12.05
C PRO A 107 -11.48 11.52 11.39
N GLU A 108 -10.52 11.00 12.19
CA GLU A 108 -9.44 10.12 11.69
C GLU A 108 -9.98 8.84 11.04
N VAL A 109 -11.09 8.31 11.56
CA VAL A 109 -11.83 7.16 11.03
C VAL A 109 -13.21 7.63 10.57
N VAL A 110 -13.55 7.37 9.33
CA VAL A 110 -14.84 7.71 8.72
C VAL A 110 -15.64 6.43 8.52
N GLU A 111 -16.57 6.17 9.40
CA GLU A 111 -17.43 4.98 9.37
C GLU A 111 -18.58 5.15 8.37
N PHE A 112 -19.00 4.05 7.76
CA PHE A 112 -20.18 3.95 6.91
C PHE A 112 -20.62 2.50 6.76
N ASN A 113 -21.84 2.28 6.33
CA ASN A 113 -22.34 0.94 6.00
C ASN A 113 -22.56 0.82 4.50
N VAL A 114 -22.42 -0.39 3.98
CA VAL A 114 -22.86 -0.74 2.63
C VAL A 114 -23.80 -1.94 2.71
N SER A 115 -24.80 -1.97 1.85
CA SER A 115 -25.71 -3.11 1.71
C SER A 115 -25.68 -3.62 0.27
N ALA A 116 -26.04 -4.91 0.12
CA ALA A 116 -26.26 -5.48 -1.20
C ALA A 116 -27.36 -4.72 -1.91
N GLN A 117 -27.13 -4.40 -3.17
CA GLN A 117 -28.14 -3.88 -4.04
C GLN A 117 -28.62 -4.99 -4.98
N ASP A 118 -29.81 -5.51 -4.71
CA ASP A 118 -30.37 -6.57 -5.53
C ASP A 118 -30.68 -6.08 -6.94
N GLN A 119 -30.11 -6.78 -7.91
CA GLN A 119 -30.55 -6.72 -9.29
C GLN A 119 -31.22 -8.05 -9.62
N ILE A 120 -32.45 -7.98 -10.08
CA ILE A 120 -33.29 -9.13 -10.37
C ILE A 120 -32.65 -10.05 -11.42
N ALA A 121 -31.84 -9.52 -12.31
CA ALA A 121 -31.22 -10.30 -13.38
C ALA A 121 -29.70 -10.16 -13.41
N GLY A 122 -28.99 -11.29 -13.44
CA GLY A 122 -27.57 -11.41 -13.76
C GLY A 122 -26.62 -11.68 -12.57
N PRO A 123 -25.40 -12.09 -12.89
CA PRO A 123 -24.42 -12.52 -11.89
C PRO A 123 -23.69 -11.37 -11.19
N ARG A 124 -23.93 -10.11 -11.58
CA ARG A 124 -23.20 -8.95 -11.07
C ARG A 124 -23.67 -8.56 -9.67
N GLY A 125 -22.70 -8.42 -8.74
CA GLY A 125 -22.94 -7.96 -7.38
C GLY A 125 -22.65 -6.47 -7.23
N TYR A 126 -23.60 -5.75 -6.67
CA TYR A 126 -23.50 -4.32 -6.42
C TYR A 126 -23.75 -4.01 -4.95
N VAL A 127 -23.15 -2.93 -4.48
CA VAL A 127 -23.45 -2.35 -3.17
C VAL A 127 -23.97 -0.93 -3.32
N ASN A 128 -24.68 -0.47 -2.32
CA ASN A 128 -25.15 0.91 -2.20
C ASN A 128 -25.13 1.36 -0.74
N SER A 129 -25.14 2.68 -0.54
CA SER A 129 -25.27 3.30 0.78
C SER A 129 -25.75 4.74 0.68
N THR A 130 -26.40 5.20 1.73
CA THR A 130 -26.79 6.61 1.91
C THR A 130 -25.84 7.35 2.86
N ASP A 131 -24.87 6.62 3.46
CA ASP A 131 -23.98 7.16 4.48
C ASP A 131 -22.94 8.15 3.91
N MET A 132 -22.47 9.03 4.78
CA MET A 132 -21.56 10.11 4.39
C MET A 132 -20.22 9.59 3.84
N GLY A 133 -19.65 8.53 4.42
CA GLY A 133 -18.38 7.94 3.93
C GLY A 133 -18.50 7.42 2.49
N TYR A 134 -19.61 6.77 2.18
CA TYR A 134 -19.88 6.29 0.81
C TYR A 134 -20.13 7.45 -0.17
N LYS A 135 -20.89 8.47 0.26
CA LYS A 135 -21.11 9.69 -0.55
C LYS A 135 -19.80 10.42 -0.81
N LEU A 136 -18.89 10.43 0.18
CA LEU A 136 -17.57 11.03 0.04
C LEU A 136 -16.76 10.31 -1.05
N ILE A 137 -16.74 8.96 -1.06
CA ILE A 137 -16.07 8.19 -2.12
C ILE A 137 -16.58 8.64 -3.50
N ARG A 138 -17.90 8.77 -3.66
CA ARG A 138 -18.52 9.22 -4.92
C ARG A 138 -18.13 10.64 -5.31
N GLU A 139 -17.92 11.49 -4.32
CA GLU A 139 -17.61 12.90 -4.53
C GLU A 139 -16.15 13.12 -4.94
N ILE A 140 -15.21 12.43 -4.26
CA ILE A 140 -13.78 12.65 -4.47
C ILE A 140 -13.16 11.81 -5.58
N SER A 141 -13.76 10.68 -5.94
CA SER A 141 -13.20 9.77 -6.94
C SER A 141 -13.22 10.38 -8.33
N LEU A 142 -12.13 10.27 -9.05
CA LEU A 142 -12.10 10.49 -10.48
C LEU A 142 -12.36 9.16 -11.19
N PRO A 143 -13.34 9.10 -12.11
CA PRO A 143 -13.66 7.86 -12.80
C PRO A 143 -12.49 7.38 -13.65
N LEU A 144 -12.39 6.06 -13.82
CA LEU A 144 -11.39 5.33 -14.60
C LEU A 144 -9.97 5.37 -14.03
N VAL A 145 -9.55 6.47 -13.39
CA VAL A 145 -8.22 6.61 -12.78
C VAL A 145 -8.21 6.26 -11.29
N THR A 146 -9.36 5.96 -10.71
CA THR A 146 -9.50 5.54 -9.31
C THR A 146 -9.87 4.06 -9.23
N TYR A 147 -9.19 3.33 -8.35
CA TYR A 147 -9.66 2.02 -7.93
C TYR A 147 -9.73 1.91 -6.40
N ILE A 148 -10.56 1.02 -5.92
CA ILE A 148 -10.81 0.78 -4.51
C ILE A 148 -10.35 -0.63 -4.17
N SER A 149 -9.63 -0.78 -3.06
CA SER A 149 -9.34 -2.06 -2.43
C SER A 149 -10.13 -2.16 -1.13
N VAL A 150 -10.64 -3.36 -0.83
CA VAL A 150 -11.40 -3.62 0.38
C VAL A 150 -10.75 -4.79 1.12
N MET A 151 -10.40 -4.58 2.40
CA MET A 151 -9.94 -5.62 3.30
C MET A 151 -11.03 -5.96 4.32
N GLN A 152 -11.22 -7.25 4.56
CA GLN A 152 -12.01 -7.76 5.66
C GLN A 152 -11.12 -7.95 6.89
N LEU A 153 -11.53 -7.38 8.00
CA LEU A 153 -10.79 -7.36 9.27
C LEU A 153 -11.68 -7.86 10.40
N ALA A 154 -11.08 -8.49 11.39
CA ALA A 154 -11.72 -8.80 12.65
C ALA A 154 -11.10 -7.95 13.75
N ASP A 155 -11.90 -7.18 14.45
CA ASP A 155 -11.46 -6.40 15.60
C ASP A 155 -10.95 -7.33 16.70
N CYS A 156 -9.74 -7.09 17.21
CA CYS A 156 -9.10 -7.97 18.19
C CYS A 156 -9.79 -7.95 19.55
N THR A 157 -10.57 -6.92 19.85
CA THR A 157 -11.23 -6.72 21.14
C THR A 157 -12.65 -7.29 21.13
N SER A 158 -13.44 -6.93 20.12
CA SER A 158 -14.85 -7.30 20.03
C SER A 158 -15.11 -8.54 19.16
N GLY A 159 -14.15 -8.93 18.31
CA GLY A 159 -14.33 -9.95 17.28
C GLY A 159 -15.22 -9.52 16.11
N ALA A 160 -15.66 -8.25 16.09
CA ALA A 160 -16.54 -7.75 15.05
C ALA A 160 -15.84 -7.70 13.69
N THR A 161 -16.56 -8.09 12.65
CA THR A 161 -16.06 -7.97 11.26
C THR A 161 -16.27 -6.56 10.76
N LEU A 162 -15.19 -5.95 10.27
CA LEU A 162 -15.16 -4.62 9.69
C LEU A 162 -14.49 -4.66 8.30
N TYR A 163 -14.86 -3.74 7.44
CA TYR A 163 -14.31 -3.65 6.09
C TYR A 163 -13.59 -2.33 5.90
N TYR A 164 -12.27 -2.40 5.75
CA TYR A 164 -11.44 -1.25 5.47
C TYR A 164 -11.38 -0.98 3.98
N TRP A 165 -11.86 0.20 3.59
CA TRP A 165 -11.87 0.66 2.20
C TRP A 165 -10.74 1.66 1.98
N LYS A 166 -10.00 1.48 0.90
CA LYS A 166 -8.91 2.38 0.54
C LYS A 166 -8.96 2.71 -0.95
N LEU A 167 -8.84 4.02 -1.25
CA LEU A 167 -8.80 4.53 -2.60
C LEU A 167 -7.36 4.66 -3.08
N PHE A 168 -7.12 4.33 -4.33
CA PHE A 168 -5.84 4.44 -5.00
C PHE A 168 -6.00 5.14 -6.34
N ALA A 169 -4.97 5.90 -6.74
CA ALA A 169 -4.84 6.42 -8.09
C ALA A 169 -4.19 5.37 -9.00
N ASP A 170 -4.75 5.15 -10.19
CA ASP A 170 -4.17 4.30 -11.21
C ASP A 170 -3.36 5.13 -12.20
N PHE A 171 -2.07 5.23 -11.97
CA PHE A 171 -1.17 6.00 -12.80
C PHE A 171 -0.96 5.42 -14.22
N GLU A 172 -1.30 4.16 -14.47
CA GLU A 172 -1.31 3.63 -15.84
C GLU A 172 -2.45 4.21 -16.67
N ALA A 173 -3.57 4.55 -16.03
CA ALA A 173 -4.70 5.20 -16.68
C ALA A 173 -4.47 6.70 -16.92
N ILE A 174 -3.50 7.30 -16.24
CA ILE A 174 -3.14 8.71 -16.38
C ILE A 174 -2.14 8.86 -17.54
N SER A 175 -2.51 9.62 -18.57
CA SER A 175 -1.70 9.77 -19.78
C SER A 175 -0.40 10.54 -19.57
N ASP A 176 -0.36 11.44 -18.59
CA ASP A 176 0.85 12.21 -18.27
C ASP A 176 1.78 11.43 -17.34
N LYS A 177 2.65 10.62 -17.92
CA LYS A 177 3.68 9.86 -17.22
C LYS A 177 4.66 10.74 -16.40
N LYS A 178 4.80 12.02 -16.75
CA LYS A 178 5.66 12.95 -15.99
C LYS A 178 5.04 13.29 -14.65
N ALA A 179 3.73 13.46 -14.58
CA ALA A 179 3.02 13.68 -13.34
C ALA A 179 3.13 12.46 -12.41
N ALA A 180 2.97 11.25 -12.95
CA ALA A 180 3.11 10.01 -12.19
C ALA A 180 4.51 9.87 -11.55
N LEU A 181 5.57 10.24 -12.25
CA LEU A 181 6.96 10.21 -11.75
C LEU A 181 7.20 11.19 -10.59
N VAL A 182 6.57 12.36 -10.60
CA VAL A 182 6.70 13.35 -9.53
C VAL A 182 6.16 12.80 -8.20
N PHE A 183 5.05 12.05 -8.22
CA PHE A 183 4.46 11.46 -7.02
C PHE A 183 5.20 10.21 -6.52
N THR A 184 5.88 9.50 -7.39
CA THR A 184 6.61 8.28 -7.01
C THR A 184 7.88 8.60 -6.21
N TYR A 185 8.52 9.74 -6.46
CA TYR A 185 9.85 10.07 -5.90
C TYR A 185 9.84 11.26 -4.91
N GLY A 186 8.70 11.77 -4.51
CA GLY A 186 8.58 12.98 -3.70
C GLY A 186 8.90 14.24 -4.49
N LYS A 187 8.58 15.40 -3.93
CA LYS A 187 8.91 16.68 -4.56
C LYS A 187 10.42 16.80 -4.75
N LYS A 188 10.86 17.02 -5.98
CA LYS A 188 12.24 17.43 -6.27
C LYS A 188 12.46 18.79 -5.54
N GLY A 189 13.01 18.76 -4.36
CA GLY A 189 13.20 19.96 -3.53
C GLY A 189 12.78 19.84 -2.07
N ASP A 190 12.14 18.72 -1.66
CA ASP A 190 11.99 18.43 -0.24
C ASP A 190 13.36 18.05 0.34
N LYS A 191 14.24 19.07 0.44
CA LYS A 191 15.48 19.04 1.23
C LYS A 191 15.20 19.09 2.73
N THR A 192 14.09 18.55 3.13
CA THR A 192 13.82 18.22 4.52
C THR A 192 14.10 16.74 4.81
N LEU A 193 15.19 16.22 4.31
CA LEU A 193 16.11 15.59 5.25
C LEU A 193 16.40 16.69 6.27
N PRO A 194 16.14 16.48 7.57
CA PRO A 194 16.53 17.46 8.55
C PRO A 194 18.00 17.74 8.30
N THR A 195 18.27 18.95 7.86
CA THR A 195 19.62 19.49 7.90
C THR A 195 19.88 19.54 9.39
N VAL A 196 20.47 18.47 9.90
CA VAL A 196 21.03 18.45 11.23
C VAL A 196 22.00 19.63 11.21
N LYS A 197 21.54 20.78 11.75
CA LYS A 197 22.43 21.86 12.07
C LYS A 197 23.47 21.21 12.96
N THR A 198 24.62 20.95 12.37
CA THR A 198 25.79 20.40 13.07
C THR A 198 26.22 21.43 14.08
N ASN A 199 25.63 21.39 15.26
CA ASN A 199 26.39 21.76 16.43
C ASN A 199 27.45 20.67 16.54
N ARG A 200 28.70 21.10 16.47
CA ARG A 200 29.90 20.28 16.47
C ARG A 200 29.96 19.43 17.73
N ASP A 201 29.38 18.23 17.66
CA ASP A 201 29.60 17.19 18.64
C ASP A 201 30.51 16.13 17.99
N SER A 202 31.78 16.18 18.36
CA SER A 202 32.85 15.29 17.85
C SER A 202 32.57 13.80 18.11
N GLY A 203 31.70 13.47 19.09
CA GLY A 203 31.25 12.11 19.36
C GLY A 203 30.33 11.53 18.25
N ARG A 204 29.41 12.31 17.74
CA ARG A 204 28.40 11.85 16.74
C ARG A 204 29.03 11.57 15.36
N GLN A 205 30.08 12.28 14.99
CA GLN A 205 30.82 12.01 13.76
C GLN A 205 31.60 10.69 13.83
N GLY A 206 32.06 10.32 14.99
CA GLY A 206 32.72 9.04 15.24
C GLY A 206 31.77 7.85 15.09
N GLU A 207 30.54 7.98 15.58
CA GLU A 207 29.48 6.95 15.46
C GLU A 207 29.01 6.78 14.02
N ILE A 208 28.78 7.87 13.29
CA ILE A 208 28.40 7.84 11.86
C ILE A 208 29.50 7.20 11.01
N ARG A 209 30.78 7.49 11.29
CA ARG A 209 31.91 6.86 10.58
C ARG A 209 32.04 5.36 10.90
N ARG A 210 31.83 4.96 12.16
CA ARG A 210 31.83 3.54 12.55
C ARG A 210 30.66 2.79 11.91
N ALA A 211 29.45 3.36 11.91
CA ALA A 211 28.29 2.77 11.26
C ALA A 211 28.51 2.59 9.75
N ARG A 212 29.03 3.59 9.05
CA ARG A 212 29.35 3.48 7.61
C ARG A 212 30.44 2.45 7.32
N LYS A 213 31.47 2.38 8.15
CA LYS A 213 32.54 1.38 8.02
C LYS A 213 31.98 -0.03 8.28
N GLY A 214 31.13 -0.20 9.29
CA GLY A 214 30.47 -1.46 9.59
C GLY A 214 29.57 -1.92 8.45
N GLN A 215 28.79 -1.02 7.84
CA GLN A 215 27.95 -1.33 6.67
C GLN A 215 28.79 -1.79 5.47
N GLY A 216 29.96 -1.21 5.23
CA GLY A 216 30.89 -1.67 4.19
C GLY A 216 31.37 -3.10 4.44
N ILE A 217 31.88 -3.38 5.64
CA ILE A 217 32.35 -4.71 6.04
C ILE A 217 31.25 -5.77 5.96
N TYR A 218 30.05 -5.42 6.42
CA TYR A 218 28.87 -6.29 6.33
C TYR A 218 28.52 -6.61 4.88
N ARG A 219 28.47 -5.59 4.02
CA ARG A 219 28.22 -5.77 2.59
C ARG A 219 29.24 -6.69 1.91
N ASP A 220 30.54 -6.51 2.21
CA ASP A 220 31.60 -7.33 1.63
C ASP A 220 31.43 -8.80 2.01
N LYS A 221 31.13 -9.08 3.29
CA LYS A 221 30.80 -10.44 3.77
C LYS A 221 29.59 -11.03 3.09
N MET A 222 28.54 -10.23 2.90
CA MET A 222 27.30 -10.65 2.24
C MET A 222 27.55 -11.02 0.76
N LEU A 223 28.36 -10.22 0.05
CA LEU A 223 28.73 -10.51 -1.34
C LEU A 223 29.55 -11.79 -1.47
N GLN A 224 30.37 -12.14 -0.47
CA GLN A 224 31.09 -13.41 -0.47
C GLN A 224 30.16 -14.62 -0.28
N GLU A 225 29.11 -14.49 0.51
CA GLU A 225 28.14 -15.57 0.73
C GLU A 225 27.09 -15.71 -0.36
N CYS A 226 26.59 -14.60 -0.88
CA CYS A 226 25.51 -14.59 -1.86
C CYS A 226 25.68 -13.38 -2.82
N PRO A 227 26.46 -13.53 -3.90
CA PRO A 227 26.79 -12.42 -4.81
C PRO A 227 25.67 -12.07 -5.78
N PHE A 228 24.43 -12.41 -5.48
CA PHE A 228 23.27 -12.15 -6.33
C PHE A 228 21.99 -11.97 -5.50
N CYS A 229 20.98 -11.32 -6.10
CA CYS A 229 19.65 -11.29 -5.53
C CYS A 229 18.92 -12.63 -5.78
N PRO A 230 18.50 -13.38 -4.74
CA PRO A 230 17.90 -14.70 -4.92
C PRO A 230 16.54 -14.68 -5.64
N ILE A 231 15.90 -13.50 -5.71
CA ILE A 231 14.60 -13.33 -6.38
C ILE A 231 14.76 -13.05 -7.87
N THR A 232 15.69 -12.15 -8.22
CA THR A 232 15.86 -11.66 -9.60
C THR A 232 17.05 -12.28 -10.33
N MET A 233 17.93 -12.96 -9.61
CA MET A 233 19.22 -13.50 -10.08
C MET A 233 20.19 -12.42 -10.60
N ILE A 234 19.91 -11.13 -10.35
CA ILE A 234 20.84 -10.03 -10.65
C ILE A 234 22.10 -10.21 -9.82
N ASN A 235 23.27 -10.17 -10.47
CA ASN A 235 24.59 -10.34 -9.89
C ASN A 235 25.52 -9.14 -10.13
N ASP A 236 25.02 -8.03 -10.64
CA ASP A 236 25.74 -6.77 -10.69
C ASP A 236 25.71 -6.13 -9.30
N GLU A 237 26.87 -6.07 -8.64
CA GLU A 237 26.97 -5.56 -7.27
C GLU A 237 26.48 -4.12 -7.10
N ARG A 238 26.51 -3.30 -8.16
CA ARG A 238 25.99 -1.92 -8.15
C ARG A 238 24.46 -1.86 -8.01
N LEU A 239 23.78 -2.96 -8.35
CA LEU A 239 22.31 -3.13 -8.28
C LEU A 239 21.90 -3.98 -7.07
N LEU A 240 22.81 -4.29 -6.17
CA LEU A 240 22.54 -5.11 -4.99
C LEU A 240 22.63 -4.29 -3.70
N ILE A 241 21.79 -4.58 -2.76
CA ILE A 241 21.76 -4.00 -1.40
C ILE A 241 21.90 -5.14 -0.39
N ALA A 242 22.81 -4.96 0.57
CA ALA A 242 22.94 -5.87 1.71
C ALA A 242 21.83 -5.55 2.72
N SER A 243 20.69 -6.20 2.58
CA SER A 243 19.46 -5.98 3.36
C SER A 243 19.50 -6.78 4.65
N HIS A 244 19.36 -6.11 5.81
CA HIS A 244 19.29 -6.80 7.11
C HIS A 244 17.93 -7.48 7.30
N ILE A 245 17.93 -8.70 7.82
CA ILE A 245 16.71 -9.42 8.21
C ILE A 245 16.16 -8.83 9.51
N LYS A 246 16.96 -8.83 10.58
CA LYS A 246 16.67 -8.10 11.81
C LYS A 246 17.21 -6.67 11.64
N PRO A 247 16.38 -5.63 11.74
CA PRO A 247 16.77 -4.27 11.43
C PRO A 247 17.98 -3.79 12.24
N TRP A 248 18.88 -3.04 11.60
CA TRP A 248 20.08 -2.47 12.20
C TRP A 248 19.84 -1.81 13.57
N ALA A 249 18.74 -1.04 13.68
CA ALA A 249 18.42 -0.26 14.88
C ALA A 249 18.16 -1.10 16.13
N VAL A 250 17.75 -2.37 15.96
CA VAL A 250 17.42 -3.31 17.05
C VAL A 250 18.39 -4.49 17.14
N SER A 251 19.40 -4.51 16.30
CA SER A 251 20.45 -5.54 16.29
C SER A 251 21.59 -5.16 17.25
N SER A 252 22.16 -6.16 17.92
CA SER A 252 23.43 -6.03 18.65
C SER A 252 24.60 -5.73 17.71
N ASP A 253 25.73 -5.34 18.22
CA ASP A 253 26.91 -5.03 17.38
C ASP A 253 27.43 -6.24 16.61
N ASP A 254 27.32 -7.44 17.18
CA ASP A 254 27.67 -8.69 16.49
C ASP A 254 26.64 -9.02 15.39
N GLU A 255 25.33 -8.90 15.69
CA GLU A 255 24.24 -9.14 14.72
C GLU A 255 24.28 -8.17 13.53
N LYS A 256 24.74 -6.93 13.73
CA LYS A 256 24.93 -5.94 12.66
C LYS A 256 25.96 -6.35 11.62
N LEU A 257 26.98 -7.13 12.03
CA LEU A 257 28.09 -7.56 11.17
C LEU A 257 28.00 -9.04 10.78
N ASP A 258 26.97 -9.73 11.24
CA ASP A 258 26.71 -11.13 10.93
C ASP A 258 26.11 -11.27 9.52
N PRO A 259 26.82 -11.89 8.56
CA PRO A 259 26.27 -12.10 7.22
C PRO A 259 25.04 -13.00 7.19
N LYS A 260 24.77 -13.77 8.27
CA LYS A 260 23.52 -14.54 8.41
C LYS A 260 22.32 -13.67 8.75
N ASN A 261 22.53 -12.44 9.21
CA ASN A 261 21.48 -11.46 9.44
C ASN A 261 21.13 -10.69 8.15
N GLY A 262 21.09 -11.34 6.98
CA GLY A 262 20.71 -10.62 5.78
C GLY A 262 20.63 -11.41 4.49
N PHE A 263 20.16 -10.69 3.47
CA PHE A 263 20.12 -11.13 2.07
C PHE A 263 20.67 -10.04 1.16
N MET A 264 21.32 -10.44 0.06
CA MET A 264 21.59 -9.52 -1.04
C MET A 264 20.31 -9.37 -1.88
N LEU A 265 19.73 -8.19 -1.93
CA LEU A 265 18.49 -7.94 -2.66
C LEU A 265 18.67 -6.82 -3.70
N SER A 266 17.94 -6.91 -4.80
CA SER A 266 17.82 -5.76 -5.70
C SER A 266 16.94 -4.68 -5.05
N PRO A 267 17.07 -3.38 -5.44
CA PRO A 267 16.49 -2.25 -4.70
C PRO A 267 14.99 -2.34 -4.43
N LEU A 268 14.21 -2.87 -5.38
CA LEU A 268 12.77 -3.04 -5.20
C LEU A 268 12.46 -4.01 -4.07
N TYR A 269 13.11 -5.18 -4.08
CA TYR A 269 12.85 -6.23 -3.09
C TYR A 269 13.46 -5.93 -1.74
N ASP A 270 14.61 -5.24 -1.70
CA ASP A 270 15.16 -4.64 -0.47
C ASP A 270 14.12 -3.72 0.19
N LYS A 271 13.52 -2.82 -0.61
CA LYS A 271 12.54 -1.89 -0.09
C LYS A 271 11.27 -2.56 0.43
N LEU A 272 10.79 -3.59 -0.26
CA LEU A 272 9.63 -4.38 0.19
C LEU A 272 9.94 -5.12 1.50
N PHE A 273 11.10 -5.71 1.59
CA PHE A 273 11.56 -6.46 2.75
C PHE A 273 11.80 -5.55 3.96
N ASP A 274 12.64 -4.51 3.82
CA ASP A 274 12.94 -3.52 4.86
C ASP A 274 11.67 -2.83 5.44
N ARG A 275 10.66 -2.60 4.59
CA ARG A 275 9.39 -2.01 5.00
C ARG A 275 8.37 -3.00 5.57
N GLY A 276 8.71 -4.28 5.60
CA GLY A 276 7.81 -5.35 6.03
C GLY A 276 6.63 -5.58 5.09
N LEU A 277 6.77 -5.20 3.82
CA LEU A 277 5.75 -5.44 2.80
C LEU A 277 5.93 -6.78 2.09
N MET A 278 7.04 -7.46 2.36
CA MET A 278 7.36 -8.80 1.90
C MET A 278 8.15 -9.53 2.99
N THR A 279 7.94 -10.84 3.11
CA THR A 279 8.76 -11.73 3.94
C THR A 279 8.86 -13.11 3.28
N PHE A 280 9.53 -14.04 3.93
CA PHE A 280 9.67 -15.42 3.45
C PHE A 280 9.21 -16.40 4.52
N THR A 281 8.58 -17.49 4.08
CA THR A 281 8.28 -18.66 4.92
C THR A 281 9.55 -19.48 5.22
N GLU A 282 9.43 -20.46 6.09
CA GLU A 282 10.52 -21.41 6.39
C GLU A 282 10.89 -22.29 5.20
N ASP A 283 9.93 -22.57 4.31
CA ASP A 283 10.09 -23.31 3.08
C ASP A 283 10.42 -22.43 1.86
N ARG A 284 11.00 -21.24 2.09
CA ARG A 284 11.50 -20.32 1.05
C ARG A 284 10.43 -19.75 0.11
N ARG A 285 9.20 -19.57 0.59
CA ARG A 285 8.13 -18.95 -0.21
C ARG A 285 7.97 -17.48 0.16
N ILE A 286 7.67 -16.66 -0.82
CA ILE A 286 7.35 -15.26 -0.62
C ILE A 286 5.98 -15.14 0.06
N ILE A 287 5.89 -14.24 1.04
CA ILE A 287 4.64 -13.74 1.58
C ILE A 287 4.59 -12.25 1.29
N LEU A 288 3.57 -11.81 0.56
CA LEU A 288 3.31 -10.40 0.26
C LEU A 288 2.30 -9.83 1.25
N SER A 289 2.63 -8.68 1.81
CA SER A 289 1.78 -7.98 2.77
C SER A 289 0.42 -7.62 2.19
N ASN A 290 -0.62 -7.71 3.02
CA ASN A 290 -1.97 -7.27 2.69
C ASN A 290 -2.12 -5.74 2.66
N TRP A 291 -1.11 -5.00 3.08
CA TRP A 291 -1.02 -3.55 2.88
C TRP A 291 -0.73 -3.16 1.43
N LEU A 292 -0.22 -4.09 0.62
CA LEU A 292 -0.06 -3.88 -0.81
C LEU A 292 -1.42 -4.04 -1.51
N SER A 293 -1.78 -3.06 -2.33
CA SER A 293 -2.99 -3.19 -3.16
C SER A 293 -2.86 -4.36 -4.14
N PRO A 294 -3.96 -5.02 -4.52
CA PRO A 294 -3.93 -6.12 -5.50
C PRO A 294 -3.20 -5.74 -6.79
N LYS A 295 -3.43 -4.54 -7.30
CA LYS A 295 -2.77 -4.04 -8.51
C LYS A 295 -1.26 -3.89 -8.34
N ASN A 296 -0.79 -3.43 -7.17
CA ASN A 296 0.63 -3.37 -6.89
C ASN A 296 1.25 -4.76 -6.73
N LYS A 297 0.53 -5.72 -6.11
CA LYS A 297 0.99 -7.12 -6.05
C LYS A 297 1.22 -7.69 -7.45
N GLU A 298 0.32 -7.46 -8.40
CA GLU A 298 0.48 -7.88 -9.80
C GLU A 298 1.72 -7.26 -10.47
N ARG A 299 2.05 -6.01 -10.17
CA ARG A 299 3.16 -5.26 -10.77
C ARG A 299 4.55 -5.59 -10.20
N LEU A 300 4.63 -6.30 -9.09
CA LEU A 300 5.90 -6.60 -8.43
C LEU A 300 6.77 -7.63 -9.17
N GLY A 301 6.23 -8.37 -10.13
CA GLY A 301 6.95 -9.43 -10.83
C GLY A 301 7.16 -10.71 -10.00
N VAL A 302 6.56 -10.78 -8.80
CA VAL A 302 6.53 -11.95 -7.92
C VAL A 302 5.13 -12.22 -7.44
N LYS A 303 4.85 -13.46 -7.04
CA LYS A 303 3.53 -13.86 -6.54
C LYS A 303 3.61 -14.29 -5.08
N ASP A 304 2.52 -14.09 -4.37
CA ASP A 304 2.36 -14.67 -3.04
C ASP A 304 2.44 -16.20 -3.12
N GLY A 305 3.15 -16.83 -2.18
CA GLY A 305 3.42 -18.27 -2.21
C GLY A 305 4.50 -18.72 -3.21
N GLN A 306 5.11 -17.83 -3.99
CA GLN A 306 6.16 -18.18 -4.95
C GLN A 306 7.39 -18.74 -4.23
N PHE A 307 7.83 -19.93 -4.64
CA PHE A 307 9.04 -20.57 -4.13
C PHE A 307 10.30 -19.94 -4.72
N ILE A 308 11.28 -19.62 -3.86
CA ILE A 308 12.57 -19.03 -4.24
C ILE A 308 13.68 -20.04 -4.00
N GLN A 309 14.03 -20.77 -5.02
CA GLN A 309 15.00 -21.87 -4.97
C GLN A 309 16.35 -21.45 -4.41
N MET A 310 16.86 -20.29 -4.81
CA MET A 310 18.19 -19.80 -4.47
C MET A 310 18.25 -18.93 -3.20
N LEU A 311 17.13 -18.86 -2.43
CA LEU A 311 17.16 -18.14 -1.14
C LEU A 311 18.07 -18.87 -0.16
N PRO A 312 19.15 -18.24 0.35
CA PRO A 312 20.11 -18.89 1.24
C PRO A 312 19.57 -18.92 2.68
N LEU A 313 18.60 -19.77 2.94
CA LEU A 313 17.90 -19.85 4.22
C LEU A 313 18.38 -21.06 5.00
N ASP A 314 19.44 -20.86 5.78
CA ASP A 314 20.00 -21.80 6.76
C ASP A 314 19.40 -21.55 8.18
N ASP A 315 19.71 -22.44 9.15
CA ASP A 315 19.17 -22.35 10.52
C ASP A 315 19.50 -21.03 11.21
N ALA A 316 20.68 -20.47 10.97
CA ALA A 316 21.08 -19.19 11.53
C ALA A 316 20.20 -18.05 10.97
N ARG A 317 19.95 -18.01 9.66
CA ARG A 317 19.05 -17.06 9.02
C ARG A 317 17.60 -17.26 9.45
N GLN A 318 17.16 -18.52 9.70
CA GLN A 318 15.82 -18.80 10.19
C GLN A 318 15.50 -18.09 11.50
N SER A 319 16.47 -18.00 12.43
CA SER A 319 16.29 -17.27 13.68
C SER A 319 16.03 -15.79 13.45
N TYR A 320 16.77 -15.15 12.55
CA TYR A 320 16.54 -13.75 12.17
C TYR A 320 15.21 -13.61 11.41
N MET A 321 14.89 -14.55 10.53
CA MET A 321 13.63 -14.55 9.78
C MET A 321 12.40 -14.69 10.69
N GLN A 322 12.50 -15.43 11.78
CA GLN A 322 11.44 -15.48 12.79
C GLN A 322 11.16 -14.09 13.36
N PHE A 323 12.23 -13.35 13.72
CA PHE A 323 12.08 -11.95 14.17
C PHE A 323 11.44 -11.08 13.09
N HIS A 324 11.87 -11.22 11.83
CA HIS A 324 11.32 -10.44 10.73
C HIS A 324 9.82 -10.71 10.54
N ARG A 325 9.41 -11.98 10.55
CA ARG A 325 8.00 -12.38 10.41
C ARG A 325 7.12 -11.84 11.53
N THR A 326 7.63 -11.81 12.77
CA THR A 326 6.83 -11.43 13.94
C THR A 326 6.85 -9.94 14.27
N SER A 327 7.93 -9.23 13.92
CA SER A 327 8.19 -7.86 14.41
C SER A 327 8.32 -6.82 13.29
N VAL A 328 8.64 -7.24 12.06
CA VAL A 328 8.85 -6.32 10.93
C VAL A 328 7.74 -6.45 9.89
N PHE A 329 7.36 -7.68 9.57
CA PHE A 329 6.37 -7.96 8.54
C PHE A 329 4.98 -7.44 8.92
N LYS A 330 4.33 -6.80 7.96
CA LYS A 330 2.99 -6.18 8.06
C LYS A 330 1.99 -7.04 7.29
N GLY A 331 1.64 -8.15 7.84
CA GLY A 331 0.71 -9.07 7.21
C GLY A 331 -0.45 -9.43 8.08
#